data_2ad46f5ff5d388cc5910ee48045ec13e
#
_entry.id   2ad46f5ff5d388cc5910ee48045ec13e
#
_cell.length_a   1.000
_cell.length_b   1.000
_cell.length_c   1.000
_cell.angle_alpha   90.00
_cell.angle_beta   90.00
_cell.angle_gamma   90.00
#
_symmetry.space_group_name_H-M   'P 1'
#
loop_
_entity.id
_entity.type
_entity.pdbx_description
1 polymer ?
#
loop_
_entity_poly.entity_id
_entity_poly.type
_entity_poly.pdbx_seq_one_letter_code
_entity_poly.pdbx_strand_id
1 'polypeptide(L)'
;MPMKGGSIDHVAVISARMRGWQTRSYMEKVCTHHREMGTAQQGLLKARFNQGAKDYRIGNHPLWEVFRVAYQITRAPRLVGGLALGWGYVYGAMRRVKRQVSPELVKFHRTEQLGRLKKKLGMSVPTDGNMFLAARGNGGQE
;
A
#
# COMPACT_ATOMS: atom_id res chain seq x y z
N MET A 1 9.42 15.67 8.55
CA MET A 1 10.46 14.66 8.88
C MET A 1 10.73 13.82 7.64
N PRO A 2 11.98 13.59 7.25
CA PRO A 2 12.28 12.73 6.11
C PRO A 2 11.86 11.30 6.40
N MET A 3 11.13 10.70 5.49
CA MET A 3 10.70 9.30 5.60
C MET A 3 11.90 8.37 5.39
N LYS A 4 12.27 7.63 6.42
CA LYS A 4 13.32 6.60 6.30
C LYS A 4 12.71 5.34 5.66
N GLY A 5 13.28 4.89 4.53
CA GLY A 5 13.01 3.54 4.03
C GLY A 5 12.24 3.37 2.73
N GLY A 6 12.34 4.28 1.77
CA GLY A 6 11.98 3.98 0.36
C GLY A 6 10.47 3.78 0.07
N SER A 7 9.59 4.42 0.82
CA SER A 7 8.14 4.39 0.58
C SER A 7 7.59 5.77 0.21
N ILE A 8 8.47 6.72 -0.08
CA ILE A 8 8.13 8.13 -0.37
C ILE A 8 7.20 8.20 -1.58
N ASP A 9 7.53 7.50 -2.65
CA ASP A 9 6.75 7.48 -3.89
C ASP A 9 5.33 6.95 -3.66
N HIS A 10 5.21 5.87 -2.89
CA HIS A 10 3.91 5.28 -2.59
C HIS A 10 3.03 6.23 -1.77
N VAL A 11 3.60 6.87 -0.75
CA VAL A 11 2.90 7.84 0.08
C VAL A 11 2.54 9.10 -0.72
N ALA A 12 3.41 9.55 -1.61
CA ALA A 12 3.11 10.68 -2.51
C ALA A 12 1.89 10.39 -3.40
N VAL A 13 1.84 9.21 -4.01
CA VAL A 13 0.70 8.76 -4.82
C VAL A 13 -0.59 8.69 -4.02
N ILE A 14 -0.57 8.12 -2.81
CA ILE A 14 -1.76 8.05 -1.95
C ILE A 14 -2.19 9.46 -1.52
N SER A 15 -1.25 10.34 -1.18
CA SER A 15 -1.53 11.72 -0.79
C SER A 15 -2.13 12.53 -1.94
N ALA A 16 -1.68 12.31 -3.16
CA ALA A 16 -2.26 12.92 -4.36
C ALA A 16 -3.71 12.47 -4.53
N ARG A 17 -3.99 11.17 -4.43
CA ARG A 17 -5.36 10.63 -4.54
C ARG A 17 -6.27 11.15 -3.43
N MET A 18 -5.78 11.25 -2.20
CA MET A 18 -6.55 11.81 -1.09
C MET A 18 -6.95 13.27 -1.35
N ARG A 19 -6.16 14.00 -2.15
CA ARG A 19 -6.46 15.38 -2.57
C ARG A 19 -7.32 15.45 -3.83
N GLY A 20 -7.83 14.32 -4.33
CA GLY A 20 -8.68 14.26 -5.52
C GLY A 20 -7.93 14.14 -6.85
N TRP A 21 -6.60 14.00 -6.85
CA TRP A 21 -5.85 13.78 -8.08
C TRP A 21 -6.04 12.37 -8.60
N GLN A 22 -6.22 12.24 -9.91
CA GLN A 22 -6.22 10.94 -10.56
C GLN A 22 -4.80 10.50 -10.88
N THR A 23 -4.47 9.27 -10.50
CA THR A 23 -3.17 8.68 -10.84
C THR A 23 -3.39 7.53 -11.81
N ARG A 24 -2.64 7.51 -12.91
CA ARG A 24 -2.74 6.50 -13.97
C ARG A 24 -1.38 5.88 -14.24
N SER A 25 -1.35 4.57 -14.42
CA SER A 25 -0.19 3.87 -14.96
C SER A 25 -0.34 3.72 -16.47
N TYR A 26 0.67 4.12 -17.22
CA TYR A 26 0.71 3.96 -18.67
C TYR A 26 1.44 2.67 -19.00
N MET A 27 0.72 1.66 -19.47
CA MET A 27 1.29 0.35 -19.83
C MET A 27 2.10 0.41 -21.13
N GLU A 28 1.88 1.45 -21.93
CA GLU A 28 2.59 1.67 -23.21
C GLU A 28 4.04 2.15 -23.00
N LYS A 29 4.35 2.70 -21.82
CA LYS A 29 5.69 3.18 -21.47
C LYS A 29 6.41 2.09 -20.67
N VAL A 30 7.14 1.24 -21.39
CA VAL A 30 7.97 0.20 -20.76
C VAL A 30 9.29 0.81 -20.34
N CYS A 31 9.57 0.78 -19.04
CA CYS A 31 10.87 1.11 -18.49
C CYS A 31 11.58 -0.19 -18.12
N THR A 32 12.66 -0.50 -18.83
CA THR A 32 13.44 -1.71 -18.57
C THR A 32 14.38 -1.47 -17.41
N HIS A 33 14.12 -2.13 -16.29
CA HIS A 33 15.03 -2.16 -15.15
C HIS A 33 15.98 -3.33 -15.30
N HIS A 34 17.26 -3.08 -15.50
CA HIS A 34 18.30 -4.10 -15.58
C HIS A 34 18.64 -4.72 -14.22
N ARG A 35 18.06 -4.21 -13.14
CA ARG A 35 18.32 -4.66 -11.77
C ARG A 35 17.02 -4.82 -11.00
N GLU A 36 16.83 -5.97 -10.36
CA GLU A 36 15.71 -6.17 -9.45
C GLU A 36 15.82 -5.22 -8.25
N MET A 37 14.77 -4.41 -8.05
CA MET A 37 14.75 -3.45 -6.95
C MET A 37 14.67 -4.16 -5.60
N GLY A 38 15.54 -3.80 -4.67
CA GLY A 38 15.52 -4.28 -3.29
C GLY A 38 16.30 -5.58 -3.03
N THR A 39 16.84 -6.25 -4.06
CA THR A 39 17.59 -7.51 -3.89
C THR A 39 19.11 -7.32 -3.82
N ALA A 40 19.61 -6.17 -4.23
CA ALA A 40 21.02 -5.94 -4.49
C ALA A 40 21.94 -5.97 -3.25
N GLN A 41 21.41 -5.70 -2.05
CA GLN A 41 22.20 -5.63 -0.81
C GLN A 41 21.68 -6.57 0.29
N GLN A 42 20.52 -7.16 0.09
CA GLN A 42 19.86 -7.97 1.11
C GLN A 42 19.17 -9.14 0.41
N GLY A 43 19.42 -10.35 0.85
CA GLY A 43 18.78 -11.54 0.27
C GLY A 43 17.26 -11.37 0.12
N LEU A 44 16.68 -12.04 -0.86
CA LEU A 44 15.27 -11.91 -1.26
C LEU A 44 14.28 -12.00 -0.06
N LEU A 45 14.55 -12.88 0.90
CA LEU A 45 13.72 -13.04 2.10
C LEU A 45 13.74 -11.81 3.00
N LYS A 46 14.93 -11.22 3.19
CA LYS A 46 15.08 -10.00 3.97
C LYS A 46 14.39 -8.81 3.29
N ALA A 47 14.42 -8.76 1.96
CA ALA A 47 13.68 -7.76 1.18
C ALA A 47 12.17 -7.90 1.39
N ARG A 48 11.63 -9.14 1.40
CA ARG A 48 10.20 -9.42 1.66
C ARG A 48 9.81 -9.07 3.11
N PHE A 49 10.62 -9.43 4.08
CA PHE A 49 10.41 -9.03 5.47
C PHE A 49 10.38 -7.51 5.63
N ASN A 50 11.36 -6.81 5.08
CA ASN A 50 11.41 -5.36 5.10
C ASN A 50 10.20 -4.72 4.41
N GLN A 51 9.70 -5.34 3.33
CA GLN A 51 8.50 -4.90 2.65
C GLN A 51 7.28 -4.98 3.58
N GLY A 52 7.07 -6.11 4.28
CA GLY A 52 5.98 -6.25 5.26
C GLY A 52 6.07 -5.21 6.39
N ALA A 53 7.27 -4.98 6.93
CA ALA A 53 7.48 -3.94 7.94
C ALA A 53 7.18 -2.51 7.43
N LYS A 54 7.48 -2.22 6.15
CA LYS A 54 7.11 -0.96 5.49
C LYS A 54 5.61 -0.83 5.35
N ASP A 55 4.93 -1.89 4.95
CA ASP A 55 3.47 -1.92 4.77
C ASP A 55 2.74 -1.59 6.07
N TYR A 56 3.23 -2.09 7.20
CA TYR A 56 2.72 -1.70 8.52
C TYR A 56 2.94 -0.20 8.81
N ARG A 57 4.13 0.36 8.52
CA ARG A 57 4.47 1.77 8.76
C ARG A 57 3.61 2.72 7.92
N ILE A 58 3.23 2.33 6.71
CA ILE A 58 2.31 3.08 5.84
C ILE A 58 0.87 2.94 6.33
N GLY A 59 0.58 1.91 7.12
CA GLY A 59 -0.73 1.67 7.70
C GLY A 59 -1.66 0.85 6.83
N ASN A 60 -1.11 -0.06 6.02
CA ASN A 60 -1.91 -1.02 5.25
C ASN A 60 -2.95 -1.73 6.12
N HIS A 61 -4.10 -2.02 5.52
CA HIS A 61 -5.15 -2.77 6.20
C HIS A 61 -4.74 -4.24 6.40
N PRO A 62 -4.94 -4.86 7.58
CA PRO A 62 -4.54 -6.24 7.83
C PRO A 62 -5.11 -7.25 6.81
N LEU A 63 -6.40 -7.12 6.44
CA LEU A 63 -7.02 -7.98 5.42
C LEU A 63 -6.35 -7.84 4.05
N TRP A 64 -5.94 -6.63 3.69
CA TRP A 64 -5.18 -6.41 2.46
C TRP A 64 -3.83 -7.11 2.52
N GLU A 65 -3.18 -7.11 3.68
CA GLU A 65 -1.90 -7.78 3.85
C GLU A 65 -2.03 -9.30 3.79
N VAL A 66 -3.07 -9.89 4.41
CA VAL A 66 -3.38 -11.31 4.26
C VAL A 66 -3.57 -11.69 2.79
N PHE A 67 -4.32 -10.89 2.03
CA PHE A 67 -4.48 -11.10 0.59
C PHE A 67 -3.13 -11.02 -0.16
N ARG A 68 -2.27 -10.09 0.18
CA ARG A 68 -0.92 -9.96 -0.41
C ARG A 68 -0.03 -11.15 -0.08
N VAL A 69 -0.06 -11.63 1.16
CA VAL A 69 0.66 -12.83 1.58
C VAL A 69 0.16 -14.04 0.78
N ALA A 70 -1.16 -14.25 0.70
CA ALA A 70 -1.74 -15.32 -0.10
C ALA A 70 -1.32 -15.23 -1.58
N TYR A 71 -1.39 -14.03 -2.17
CA TYR A 71 -0.93 -13.81 -3.54
C TYR A 71 0.57 -14.05 -3.71
N GLN A 72 1.39 -13.67 -2.72
CA GLN A 72 2.84 -13.90 -2.78
C GLN A 72 3.20 -15.38 -2.69
N ILE A 73 2.42 -16.19 -1.98
CA ILE A 73 2.59 -17.66 -1.90
C ILE A 73 2.47 -18.32 -3.27
N THR A 74 1.68 -17.74 -4.17
CA THR A 74 1.54 -18.25 -5.55
C THR A 74 2.73 -17.87 -6.46
N ARG A 75 3.61 -16.95 -6.01
CA ARG A 75 4.77 -16.49 -6.78
C ARG A 75 6.10 -16.90 -6.13
N ALA A 76 7.14 -17.09 -6.95
CA ALA A 76 8.47 -17.43 -6.44
C ALA A 76 9.09 -16.27 -5.61
N PRO A 77 9.81 -16.56 -4.49
CA PRO A 77 9.87 -17.84 -3.77
C PRO A 77 8.57 -18.10 -3.02
N ARG A 78 7.86 -19.13 -3.40
CA ARG A 78 6.46 -19.40 -3.02
C ARG A 78 6.16 -19.17 -1.53
N LEU A 79 6.04 -20.22 -0.71
CA LEU A 79 5.65 -20.13 0.70
C LEU A 79 6.55 -19.21 1.54
N VAL A 80 7.88 -19.34 1.38
CA VAL A 80 8.85 -18.62 2.23
C VAL A 80 8.80 -17.12 2.00
N GLY A 81 8.59 -16.66 0.76
CA GLY A 81 8.46 -15.24 0.44
C GLY A 81 7.20 -14.60 1.03
N GLY A 82 6.07 -15.32 0.98
CA GLY A 82 4.81 -14.89 1.58
C GLY A 82 4.89 -14.83 3.11
N LEU A 83 5.46 -15.87 3.74
CA LEU A 83 5.67 -15.90 5.18
C LEU A 83 6.61 -14.79 5.66
N ALA A 84 7.70 -14.54 4.95
CA ALA A 84 8.62 -13.45 5.29
C ALA A 84 7.93 -12.08 5.20
N LEU A 85 7.07 -11.86 4.20
CA LEU A 85 6.27 -10.65 4.06
C LEU A 85 5.31 -10.48 5.25
N GLY A 86 4.50 -11.52 5.54
CA GLY A 86 3.55 -11.50 6.65
C GLY A 86 4.24 -11.32 8.00
N TRP A 87 5.35 -12.01 8.23
CA TRP A 87 6.14 -11.86 9.46
C TRP A 87 6.68 -10.44 9.63
N GLY A 88 7.18 -9.81 8.56
CA GLY A 88 7.60 -8.41 8.60
C GLY A 88 6.48 -7.46 9.04
N TYR A 89 5.27 -7.67 8.56
CA TYR A 89 4.10 -6.88 8.95
C TYR A 89 3.74 -7.09 10.43
N VAL A 90 3.66 -8.35 10.88
CA VAL A 90 3.37 -8.70 12.28
C VAL A 90 4.45 -8.16 13.21
N TYR A 91 5.72 -8.31 12.85
CA TYR A 91 6.84 -7.75 13.61
C TYR A 91 6.72 -6.23 13.78
N GLY A 92 6.38 -5.51 12.71
CA GLY A 92 6.09 -4.07 12.78
C GLY A 92 4.96 -3.73 13.75
N ALA A 93 3.90 -4.56 13.76
CA ALA A 93 2.76 -4.41 14.66
C ALA A 93 3.13 -4.69 16.13
N MET A 94 3.83 -5.78 16.39
CA MET A 94 4.28 -6.15 17.75
C MET A 94 5.21 -5.10 18.35
N ARG A 95 6.15 -4.59 17.56
CA ARG A 95 7.05 -3.51 17.95
C ARG A 95 6.38 -2.16 18.06
N ARG A 96 5.10 -2.05 17.72
CA ARG A 96 4.34 -0.78 17.70
C ARG A 96 5.10 0.33 16.99
N VAL A 97 5.78 0.00 15.90
CA VAL A 97 6.61 0.94 15.17
C VAL A 97 5.76 2.15 14.77
N LYS A 98 6.24 3.36 15.11
CA LYS A 98 5.53 4.60 14.81
C LYS A 98 5.24 4.69 13.31
N ARG A 99 3.96 4.90 12.97
CA ARG A 99 3.55 5.13 11.58
C ARG A 99 4.16 6.42 11.07
N GLN A 100 4.59 6.41 9.82
CA GLN A 100 5.26 7.55 9.18
C GLN A 100 4.28 8.47 8.45
N VAL A 101 2.99 8.16 8.52
CA VAL A 101 1.91 8.83 7.79
C VAL A 101 0.82 9.31 8.75
N SER A 102 0.09 10.35 8.34
CA SER A 102 -1.00 10.89 9.15
C SER A 102 -2.14 9.88 9.31
N PRO A 103 -2.89 9.92 10.42
CA PRO A 103 -4.05 9.04 10.64
C PRO A 103 -5.11 9.15 9.53
N GLU A 104 -5.29 10.34 8.98
CA GLU A 104 -6.21 10.61 7.87
C GLU A 104 -5.79 9.87 6.60
N LEU A 105 -4.51 9.93 6.27
CA LEU A 105 -3.95 9.20 5.12
C LEU A 105 -4.10 7.69 5.30
N VAL A 106 -3.86 7.17 6.51
CA VAL A 106 -4.07 5.75 6.84
C VAL A 106 -5.52 5.36 6.62
N LYS A 107 -6.48 6.17 7.10
CA LYS A 107 -7.92 5.91 6.94
C LYS A 107 -8.30 5.87 5.47
N PHE A 108 -7.92 6.89 4.70
CA PHE A 108 -8.15 6.95 3.26
C PHE A 108 -7.56 5.73 2.53
N HIS A 109 -6.29 5.44 2.78
CA HIS A 109 -5.59 4.32 2.15
C HIS A 109 -6.25 2.96 2.44
N ARG A 110 -6.69 2.73 3.68
CA ARG A 110 -7.40 1.50 4.07
C ARG A 110 -8.75 1.36 3.38
N THR A 111 -9.50 2.45 3.28
CA THR A 111 -10.78 2.47 2.55
C THR A 111 -10.56 2.12 1.07
N GLU A 112 -9.55 2.71 0.45
CA GLU A 112 -9.17 2.40 -0.94
C GLU A 112 -8.76 0.92 -1.11
N GLN A 113 -7.97 0.38 -0.19
CA GLN A 113 -7.54 -1.02 -0.21
C GLN A 113 -8.73 -1.98 -0.07
N LEU A 114 -9.65 -1.71 0.85
CA LEU A 114 -10.86 -2.52 1.03
C LEU A 114 -11.78 -2.46 -0.20
N GLY A 115 -11.94 -1.29 -0.80
CA GLY A 115 -12.68 -1.13 -2.04
C GLY A 115 -12.10 -1.97 -3.18
N ARG A 116 -10.77 -1.93 -3.34
CA ARG A 116 -10.07 -2.76 -4.34
C ARG A 116 -10.19 -4.25 -4.05
N LEU A 117 -10.16 -4.65 -2.78
CA LEU A 117 -10.30 -6.05 -2.38
C LEU A 117 -11.71 -6.56 -2.69
N LYS A 118 -12.75 -5.81 -2.32
CA LYS A 118 -14.15 -6.12 -2.65
C LYS A 118 -14.34 -6.28 -4.16
N LYS A 119 -13.82 -5.35 -4.97
CA LYS A 119 -13.87 -5.44 -6.44
C LYS A 119 -13.21 -6.71 -6.97
N LYS A 120 -12.07 -7.11 -6.41
CA LYS A 120 -11.38 -8.35 -6.81
C LYS A 120 -12.13 -9.62 -6.42
N LEU A 121 -12.90 -9.57 -5.33
CA LEU A 121 -13.74 -10.68 -4.85
C LEU A 121 -15.12 -10.72 -5.54
N GLY A 122 -15.37 -9.89 -6.56
CA GLY A 122 -16.65 -9.84 -7.28
C GLY A 122 -17.80 -9.24 -6.47
N MET A 123 -17.50 -8.61 -5.31
CA MET A 123 -18.51 -7.92 -4.51
C MET A 123 -18.78 -6.55 -5.11
N SER A 124 -20.04 -6.22 -5.37
CA SER A 124 -20.45 -4.89 -5.83
C SER A 124 -20.01 -3.84 -4.80
N VAL A 125 -19.10 -2.97 -5.20
CA VAL A 125 -18.74 -1.79 -4.42
C VAL A 125 -19.57 -0.66 -4.96
N PRO A 126 -20.39 0.03 -4.16
CA PRO A 126 -20.95 1.31 -4.58
C PRO A 126 -19.80 2.20 -5.04
N THR A 127 -19.93 2.77 -6.22
CA THR A 127 -18.88 3.62 -6.82
C THR A 127 -18.88 4.99 -6.13
N ASP A 128 -18.64 5.01 -4.82
CA ASP A 128 -18.53 6.24 -4.04
C ASP A 128 -17.11 6.84 -4.14
N GLY A 129 -16.57 6.86 -5.37
CA GLY A 129 -15.39 7.66 -5.69
C GLY A 129 -15.60 9.16 -5.44
N ASN A 130 -16.85 9.60 -5.23
CA ASN A 130 -17.22 10.99 -5.03
C ASN A 130 -17.54 11.39 -3.58
N MET A 131 -17.55 10.46 -2.62
CA MET A 131 -17.94 10.80 -1.25
C MET A 131 -17.00 11.84 -0.59
N PHE A 132 -15.73 11.87 -0.99
CA PHE A 132 -14.78 12.87 -0.49
C PHE A 132 -14.83 14.19 -1.26
N LEU A 133 -15.36 14.22 -2.49
CA LEU A 133 -15.55 15.44 -3.26
C LEU A 133 -16.85 16.15 -2.85
N ALA A 134 -17.90 15.41 -2.49
CA ALA A 134 -19.16 15.96 -2.02
C ALA A 134 -19.05 16.71 -0.67
N ALA A 135 -18.15 16.24 0.21
CA ALA A 135 -17.91 16.91 1.49
C ALA A 135 -17.16 18.25 1.38
N ARG A 136 -16.59 18.56 0.22
CA ARG A 136 -15.81 19.78 -0.01
C ARG A 136 -16.56 20.85 -0.80
N GLY A 137 -17.76 20.51 -1.31
CA GLY A 137 -18.57 21.42 -2.15
C GLY A 137 -19.42 22.43 -1.38
N ASN A 138 -19.50 22.37 -0.05
CA ASN A 138 -20.40 23.24 0.74
C ASN A 138 -19.69 24.29 1.61
N GLY A 139 -18.43 24.59 1.31
CA GLY A 139 -17.67 25.57 2.09
C GLY A 139 -17.04 26.66 1.24
N GLY A 140 -17.78 27.33 0.37
CA GLY A 140 -17.21 28.39 -0.45
C GLY A 140 -18.23 29.19 -1.23
N GLN A 141 -19.17 29.82 -0.52
CA GLN A 141 -19.90 31.00 -0.97
C GLN A 141 -20.26 31.82 0.29
N GLU A 142 -19.38 32.67 0.69
CA GLU A 142 -19.65 34.00 1.28
C GLU A 142 -18.43 34.87 0.98
#